data_987c4e9cecbec9c62217bb8e63df8a29
#
_entry.id   987c4e9cecbec9c62217bb8e63df8a29
#
_cell.length_a   1.000
_cell.length_b   1.000
_cell.length_c   1.000
_cell.angle_alpha   90.00
_cell.angle_beta   90.00
_cell.angle_gamma   90.00
#
_symmetry.space_group_name_H-M   'P 1'
#
loop_
_entity.id
_entity.type
_entity.pdbx_description
1 polymer ?
#
loop_
_entity_poly.entity_id
_entity_poly.type
_entity_poly.pdbx_seq_one_letter_code
_entity_poly.pdbx_strand_id
1 'polypeptide(L)'
;MTNRGGRVLAIELDGVTKRFVSPSGASFTALRDLDMKVVEGEFCAVVGPSGCGKSTTLALISGLEPTSLGTVRVYGEPVRGVTPRVGYVFQRDAVFPWKNVVDNVAIGPRFHGVAGHDANDLARTWIQRVGLSGFEHYYPHQLSGGMRKRLALAQTLINEPRILLMDEPFSALDVQTRALMENELLEIWAASRASVVFVTHDLEEAIALADRVVVITAGPGTVKSTYAVDLPRPRNVAEIRFQPRFVQLYEEIWNDLKDEVLVSYERSKQRVAVNP
;
A
#
# COMPACT_ATOMS: atom_id res chain seq x y z
N MET A 1 14.07 -2.95 17.90
CA MET A 1 13.27 -2.33 18.98
C MET A 1 11.95 -3.07 19.09
N THR A 2 11.44 -3.28 20.27
CA THR A 2 10.16 -3.96 20.52
C THR A 2 9.15 -2.94 21.06
N ASN A 3 7.86 -3.13 20.76
CA ASN A 3 6.81 -2.33 21.40
C ASN A 3 6.63 -2.78 22.89
N ARG A 4 5.73 -2.11 23.65
CA ARG A 4 5.45 -2.43 25.08
C ARG A 4 5.01 -3.88 25.33
N GLY A 5 4.74 -4.69 24.29
CA GLY A 5 4.35 -6.11 24.36
C GLY A 5 5.42 -7.07 23.82
N GLY A 6 6.68 -6.63 23.60
CA GLY A 6 7.77 -7.49 23.13
C GLY A 6 7.74 -7.85 21.64
N ARG A 7 6.80 -7.30 20.84
CA ARG A 7 6.73 -7.54 19.39
C ARG A 7 7.74 -6.66 18.64
N VAL A 8 8.40 -7.21 17.64
CA VAL A 8 9.36 -6.49 16.78
C VAL A 8 8.60 -5.44 15.95
N LEU A 9 9.14 -4.21 15.88
CA LEU A 9 8.63 -3.17 15.02
C LEU A 9 9.29 -3.29 13.63
N ALA A 10 8.46 -3.49 12.60
CA ALA A 10 8.91 -3.48 11.22
C ALA A 10 9.07 -2.05 10.71
N ILE A 11 8.13 -1.16 11.05
CA ILE A 11 8.11 0.24 10.62
C ILE A 11 7.78 1.12 11.82
N GLU A 12 8.49 2.24 11.93
CA GLU A 12 8.23 3.29 12.91
C GLU A 12 8.39 4.67 12.26
N LEU A 13 7.33 5.47 12.33
CA LEU A 13 7.34 6.90 12.03
C LEU A 13 7.23 7.63 13.38
N ASP A 14 8.13 8.56 13.66
CA ASP A 14 8.27 9.27 14.94
C ASP A 14 8.34 10.77 14.66
N GLY A 15 7.25 11.49 14.96
CA GLY A 15 7.08 12.93 14.73
C GLY A 15 7.30 13.37 13.29
N VAL A 16 6.88 12.56 12.31
CA VAL A 16 7.24 12.76 10.90
C VAL A 16 6.47 13.91 10.29
N THR A 17 7.21 14.91 9.78
CA THR A 17 6.67 16.01 8.98
C THR A 17 7.29 16.01 7.60
N LYS A 18 6.46 16.16 6.55
CA LYS A 18 6.90 16.33 5.17
C LYS A 18 6.35 17.61 4.57
N ARG A 19 7.28 18.46 4.13
CA ARG A 19 6.99 19.69 3.38
C ARG A 19 7.57 19.58 1.98
N PHE A 20 6.78 19.97 1.00
CA PHE A 20 7.23 20.16 -0.38
C PHE A 20 7.35 21.66 -0.66
N VAL A 21 8.41 22.04 -1.35
CA VAL A 21 8.63 23.42 -1.80
C VAL A 21 8.53 23.44 -3.31
N SER A 22 7.62 24.24 -3.86
CA SER A 22 7.50 24.41 -5.30
C SER A 22 8.65 25.24 -5.86
N PRO A 23 8.92 25.19 -7.17
CA PRO A 23 9.91 26.06 -7.81
C PRO A 23 9.64 27.56 -7.61
N SER A 24 8.38 27.93 -7.37
CA SER A 24 7.97 29.32 -7.06
C SER A 24 8.19 29.74 -5.60
N GLY A 25 8.75 28.85 -4.75
CA GLY A 25 8.99 29.10 -3.32
C GLY A 25 7.77 28.84 -2.43
N ALA A 26 6.60 28.51 -2.97
CA ALA A 26 5.45 28.17 -2.16
C ALA A 26 5.66 26.83 -1.45
N SER A 27 5.39 26.75 -0.15
CA SER A 27 5.52 25.53 0.64
C SER A 27 4.15 24.87 0.89
N PHE A 28 4.12 23.55 0.77
CA PHE A 28 2.96 22.74 1.09
C PHE A 28 3.36 21.65 2.09
N THR A 29 2.66 21.59 3.22
CA THR A 29 2.87 20.53 4.22
C THR A 29 1.90 19.39 3.93
N ALA A 30 2.43 18.25 3.53
CA ALA A 30 1.64 17.04 3.24
C ALA A 30 1.32 16.25 4.50
N LEU A 31 2.31 16.10 5.39
CA LEU A 31 2.20 15.40 6.67
C LEU A 31 2.75 16.28 7.79
N ARG A 32 2.13 16.21 8.97
CA ARG A 32 2.56 16.93 10.16
C ARG A 32 2.48 16.04 11.38
N ASP A 33 3.62 15.94 12.11
CA ASP A 33 3.75 15.20 13.37
C ASP A 33 3.06 13.82 13.31
N LEU A 34 3.35 13.07 12.24
CA LEU A 34 2.77 11.75 12.00
C LEU A 34 3.52 10.72 12.82
N ASP A 35 2.80 10.10 13.76
CA ASP A 35 3.27 8.97 14.57
C ASP A 35 2.54 7.69 14.15
N MET A 36 3.28 6.70 13.65
CA MET A 36 2.71 5.42 13.25
C MET A 36 3.73 4.29 13.47
N LYS A 37 3.27 3.15 13.96
CA LYS A 37 4.10 1.96 14.17
C LYS A 37 3.41 0.77 13.53
N VAL A 38 4.18 -0.08 12.83
CA VAL A 38 3.69 -1.36 12.27
C VAL A 38 4.56 -2.46 12.84
N VAL A 39 3.94 -3.48 13.42
CA VAL A 39 4.67 -4.64 13.94
C VAL A 39 5.00 -5.63 12.83
N GLU A 40 6.00 -6.47 13.05
CA GLU A 40 6.40 -7.48 12.08
C GLU A 40 5.24 -8.45 11.81
N GLY A 41 4.97 -8.70 10.52
CA GLY A 41 3.90 -9.56 10.05
C GLY A 41 2.50 -8.95 10.15
N GLU A 42 2.35 -7.68 10.52
CA GLU A 42 1.05 -7.00 10.59
C GLU A 42 0.60 -6.51 9.21
N PHE A 43 -0.67 -6.66 8.92
CA PHE A 43 -1.33 -5.99 7.79
C PHE A 43 -2.02 -4.71 8.29
N CYS A 44 -1.42 -3.55 8.04
CA CYS A 44 -1.91 -2.24 8.47
C CYS A 44 -2.49 -1.49 7.26
N ALA A 45 -3.79 -1.16 7.30
CA ALA A 45 -4.40 -0.28 6.31
C ALA A 45 -4.35 1.18 6.78
N VAL A 46 -4.15 2.08 5.82
CA VAL A 46 -4.17 3.54 6.03
C VAL A 46 -5.26 4.13 5.15
N VAL A 47 -6.27 4.75 5.78
CA VAL A 47 -7.39 5.37 5.10
C VAL A 47 -7.45 6.87 5.39
N GLY A 48 -8.02 7.62 4.47
CA GLY A 48 -8.18 9.07 4.61
C GLY A 48 -8.59 9.71 3.29
N PRO A 49 -9.01 10.98 3.28
CA PRO A 49 -9.45 11.67 2.07
C PRO A 49 -8.33 11.82 1.03
N SER A 50 -8.71 12.12 -0.21
CA SER A 50 -7.73 12.37 -1.27
C SER A 50 -6.81 13.55 -0.92
N GLY A 51 -5.51 13.41 -1.18
CA GLY A 51 -4.52 14.45 -0.91
C GLY A 51 -4.11 14.61 0.56
N CYS A 52 -4.53 13.72 1.47
CA CYS A 52 -4.16 13.79 2.89
C CYS A 52 -2.73 13.30 3.21
N GLY A 53 -1.97 12.80 2.24
CA GLY A 53 -0.58 12.38 2.44
C GLY A 53 -0.36 10.86 2.51
N LYS A 54 -1.35 10.02 2.19
CA LYS A 54 -1.21 8.54 2.23
C LYS A 54 -0.04 8.03 1.37
N SER A 55 -0.01 8.39 0.09
CA SER A 55 1.10 8.01 -0.81
C SER A 55 2.44 8.62 -0.37
N THR A 56 2.41 9.83 0.22
CA THR A 56 3.59 10.44 0.81
C THR A 56 4.13 9.61 1.98
N THR A 57 3.26 9.07 2.83
CA THR A 57 3.65 8.17 3.93
C THR A 57 4.38 6.94 3.39
N LEU A 58 3.86 6.31 2.33
CA LEU A 58 4.54 5.18 1.69
C LEU A 58 5.89 5.57 1.07
N ALA A 59 5.96 6.75 0.41
CA ALA A 59 7.21 7.25 -0.18
C ALA A 59 8.30 7.50 0.88
N LEU A 60 7.92 7.96 2.07
CA LEU A 60 8.85 8.15 3.20
C LEU A 60 9.33 6.80 3.76
N ILE A 61 8.45 5.81 3.91
CA ILE A 61 8.80 4.47 4.40
C ILE A 61 9.75 3.76 3.42
N SER A 62 9.51 3.90 2.12
CA SER A 62 10.35 3.30 1.07
C SER A 62 11.69 4.00 0.88
N GLY A 63 11.83 5.23 1.41
CA GLY A 63 13.03 6.07 1.21
C GLY A 63 13.09 6.74 -0.16
N LEU A 64 12.00 6.74 -0.93
CA LEU A 64 11.88 7.51 -2.17
C LEU A 64 11.81 9.01 -1.91
N GLU A 65 11.31 9.41 -0.74
CA GLU A 65 11.27 10.79 -0.27
C GLU A 65 11.93 10.90 1.11
N PRO A 66 12.74 11.93 1.38
CA PRO A 66 13.26 12.20 2.71
C PRO A 66 12.21 12.91 3.58
N THR A 67 12.29 12.71 4.90
CA THR A 67 11.50 13.49 5.86
C THR A 67 12.00 14.94 5.91
N SER A 68 11.11 15.91 6.23
CA SER A 68 11.51 17.28 6.55
C SER A 68 11.85 17.42 8.03
N LEU A 69 11.09 16.74 8.91
CA LEU A 69 11.33 16.61 10.36
C LEU A 69 10.91 15.22 10.80
N GLY A 70 11.38 14.81 11.98
CA GLY A 70 11.10 13.48 12.52
C GLY A 70 11.96 12.38 11.89
N THR A 71 11.63 11.15 12.19
CA THR A 71 12.43 9.99 11.74
C THR A 71 11.54 8.84 11.30
N VAL A 72 11.89 8.22 10.16
CA VAL A 72 11.34 6.92 9.74
C VAL A 72 12.39 5.85 9.98
N ARG A 73 11.98 4.74 10.62
CA ARG A 73 12.82 3.56 10.83
C ARG A 73 12.17 2.32 10.25
N VAL A 74 12.99 1.47 9.66
CA VAL A 74 12.62 0.14 9.18
C VAL A 74 13.47 -0.88 9.94
N TYR A 75 12.84 -1.76 10.69
CA TYR A 75 13.51 -2.70 11.62
C TYR A 75 14.52 -2.02 12.54
N GLY A 76 14.18 -0.82 13.04
CA GLY A 76 15.02 -0.01 13.93
C GLY A 76 16.08 0.83 13.22
N GLU A 77 16.37 0.59 11.94
CA GLU A 77 17.35 1.34 11.16
C GLU A 77 16.71 2.58 10.52
N PRO A 78 17.30 3.78 10.65
CA PRO A 78 16.82 4.98 10.01
C PRO A 78 16.83 4.84 8.48
N VAL A 79 15.72 5.22 7.84
CA VAL A 79 15.61 5.27 6.38
C VAL A 79 16.39 6.47 5.85
N ARG A 80 17.46 6.23 5.06
CA ARG A 80 18.31 7.27 4.46
C ARG A 80 18.33 7.22 2.93
N GLY A 81 17.44 6.44 2.32
CA GLY A 81 17.32 6.21 0.88
C GLY A 81 16.56 4.92 0.65
N VAL A 82 16.47 4.49 -0.60
CA VAL A 82 15.72 3.28 -0.97
C VAL A 82 16.24 2.07 -0.21
N THR A 83 15.34 1.38 0.51
CA THR A 83 15.68 0.19 1.27
C THR A 83 15.34 -1.09 0.49
N PRO A 84 16.30 -2.04 0.32
CA PRO A 84 16.10 -3.25 -0.49
C PRO A 84 15.11 -4.27 0.12
N ARG A 85 14.69 -4.05 1.36
CA ARG A 85 13.74 -4.94 2.08
C ARG A 85 12.27 -4.61 1.82
N VAL A 86 12.02 -3.54 1.04
CA VAL A 86 10.67 -3.01 0.78
C VAL A 86 10.27 -3.29 -0.66
N GLY A 87 9.15 -3.97 -0.84
CA GLY A 87 8.43 -4.04 -2.11
C GLY A 87 7.40 -2.91 -2.17
N TYR A 88 7.29 -2.25 -3.31
CA TYR A 88 6.32 -1.16 -3.51
C TYR A 88 5.42 -1.46 -4.72
N VAL A 89 4.11 -1.52 -4.48
CA VAL A 89 3.08 -1.58 -5.52
C VAL A 89 2.49 -0.18 -5.66
N PHE A 90 2.80 0.48 -6.77
CA PHE A 90 2.37 1.85 -7.03
C PHE A 90 0.91 1.92 -7.49
N GLN A 91 0.27 3.06 -7.27
CA GLN A 91 -1.07 3.35 -7.78
C GLN A 91 -1.12 3.26 -9.31
N ARG A 92 -0.10 3.78 -10.01
CA ARG A 92 0.08 3.57 -11.45
C ARG A 92 0.94 2.34 -11.69
N ASP A 93 0.65 1.61 -12.77
CA ASP A 93 1.41 0.41 -13.10
C ASP A 93 2.88 0.76 -13.38
N ALA A 94 3.78 0.29 -12.51
CA ALA A 94 5.22 0.51 -12.64
C ALA A 94 5.90 -0.65 -13.40
N VAL A 95 5.20 -1.21 -14.38
CA VAL A 95 5.72 -2.27 -15.25
C VAL A 95 6.53 -1.67 -16.42
N PHE A 96 7.57 -2.37 -16.87
CA PHE A 96 8.41 -1.94 -17.97
C PHE A 96 7.69 -2.15 -19.31
N PRO A 97 7.27 -1.08 -20.03
CA PRO A 97 6.44 -1.22 -21.23
C PRO A 97 7.16 -1.88 -22.40
N TRP A 98 8.49 -1.90 -22.41
CA TRP A 98 9.34 -2.54 -23.42
C TRP A 98 9.72 -3.99 -23.10
N LYS A 99 9.25 -4.54 -21.98
CA LYS A 99 9.44 -5.94 -21.58
C LYS A 99 8.12 -6.68 -21.64
N ASN A 100 8.16 -7.95 -22.04
CA ASN A 100 7.00 -8.83 -21.95
C ASN A 100 6.71 -9.22 -20.48
N VAL A 101 5.64 -9.95 -20.24
CA VAL A 101 5.18 -10.36 -18.90
C VAL A 101 6.28 -11.13 -18.15
N VAL A 102 6.86 -12.18 -18.75
CA VAL A 102 7.87 -12.99 -18.04
C VAL A 102 9.13 -12.18 -17.76
N ASP A 103 9.57 -11.32 -18.65
CA ASP A 103 10.74 -10.47 -18.43
C ASP A 103 10.49 -9.36 -17.39
N ASN A 104 9.27 -8.86 -17.27
CA ASN A 104 8.87 -7.94 -16.20
C ASN A 104 8.98 -8.61 -14.85
N VAL A 105 8.43 -9.82 -14.70
CA VAL A 105 8.44 -10.54 -13.42
C VAL A 105 9.85 -11.01 -13.06
N ALA A 106 10.61 -11.53 -14.03
CA ALA A 106 11.96 -12.07 -13.79
C ALA A 106 13.03 -11.00 -13.49
N ILE A 107 12.71 -9.70 -13.67
CA ILE A 107 13.74 -8.66 -13.58
C ILE A 107 14.34 -8.51 -12.18
N GLY A 108 13.52 -8.61 -11.14
CA GLY A 108 13.97 -8.53 -9.76
C GLY A 108 14.97 -9.64 -9.39
N PRO A 109 14.63 -10.93 -9.56
CA PRO A 109 15.57 -12.03 -9.36
C PRO A 109 16.85 -11.88 -10.17
N ARG A 110 16.78 -11.45 -11.44
CA ARG A 110 17.98 -11.20 -12.26
C ARG A 110 18.88 -10.10 -11.68
N PHE A 111 18.32 -9.01 -11.15
CA PHE A 111 19.09 -7.99 -10.44
C PHE A 111 19.75 -8.49 -9.15
N HIS A 112 19.15 -9.49 -8.52
CA HIS A 112 19.72 -10.17 -7.35
C HIS A 112 20.71 -11.31 -7.71
N GLY A 113 21.08 -11.44 -9.00
CA GLY A 113 22.09 -12.38 -9.46
C GLY A 113 21.58 -13.80 -9.73
N VAL A 114 20.26 -14.02 -9.75
CA VAL A 114 19.68 -15.31 -10.15
C VAL A 114 19.90 -15.53 -11.64
N ALA A 115 20.37 -16.73 -12.01
CA ALA A 115 20.61 -17.09 -13.41
C ALA A 115 19.34 -16.92 -14.27
N GLY A 116 19.50 -16.49 -15.52
CA GLY A 116 18.37 -16.10 -16.38
C GLY A 116 17.32 -17.21 -16.56
N HIS A 117 17.74 -18.47 -16.64
CA HIS A 117 16.83 -19.64 -16.72
C HIS A 117 16.03 -19.76 -15.43
N ASP A 118 16.67 -19.79 -14.27
CA ASP A 118 16.04 -19.96 -12.95
C ASP A 118 15.10 -18.77 -12.64
N ALA A 119 15.51 -17.56 -12.99
CA ALA A 119 14.68 -16.36 -12.85
C ALA A 119 13.39 -16.44 -13.69
N ASN A 120 13.46 -17.04 -14.89
CA ASN A 120 12.29 -17.26 -15.73
C ASN A 120 11.35 -18.32 -15.15
N ASP A 121 11.87 -19.38 -14.57
CA ASP A 121 11.06 -20.44 -13.96
C ASP A 121 10.34 -19.94 -12.71
N LEU A 122 11.04 -19.16 -11.87
CA LEU A 122 10.42 -18.42 -10.77
C LEU A 122 9.33 -17.47 -11.27
N ALA A 123 9.61 -16.73 -12.35
CA ALA A 123 8.64 -15.80 -12.93
C ALA A 123 7.39 -16.52 -13.45
N ARG A 124 7.53 -17.68 -14.11
CA ARG A 124 6.38 -18.50 -14.57
C ARG A 124 5.51 -18.96 -13.41
N THR A 125 6.12 -19.36 -12.29
CA THR A 125 5.39 -19.72 -11.06
C THR A 125 4.55 -18.54 -10.55
N TRP A 126 5.10 -17.34 -10.50
CA TRP A 126 4.37 -16.15 -10.07
C TRP A 126 3.30 -15.70 -11.07
N ILE A 127 3.58 -15.82 -12.39
CA ILE A 127 2.61 -15.56 -13.46
C ILE A 127 1.39 -16.48 -13.33
N GLN A 128 1.62 -17.75 -13.01
CA GLN A 128 0.54 -18.69 -12.75
C GLN A 128 -0.26 -18.31 -11.51
N ARG A 129 0.43 -17.95 -10.40
CA ARG A 129 -0.23 -17.52 -9.14
C ARG A 129 -1.16 -16.32 -9.34
N VAL A 130 -0.75 -15.34 -10.14
CA VAL A 130 -1.58 -14.16 -10.40
C VAL A 130 -2.55 -14.34 -11.57
N GLY A 131 -2.75 -15.57 -12.05
CA GLY A 131 -3.72 -15.89 -13.11
C GLY A 131 -3.39 -15.24 -14.46
N LEU A 132 -2.09 -15.17 -14.81
CA LEU A 132 -1.61 -14.66 -16.10
C LEU A 132 -0.97 -15.75 -16.97
N SER A 133 -1.24 -17.03 -16.70
CA SER A 133 -0.80 -18.14 -17.55
C SER A 133 -1.30 -17.97 -18.99
N GLY A 134 -0.42 -18.20 -19.96
CA GLY A 134 -0.69 -18.02 -21.38
C GLY A 134 -0.42 -16.59 -21.91
N PHE A 135 -0.07 -15.65 -21.02
CA PHE A 135 0.27 -14.26 -21.39
C PHE A 135 1.75 -13.94 -21.21
N GLU A 136 2.61 -14.95 -21.02
CA GLU A 136 4.05 -14.80 -20.69
C GLU A 136 4.80 -13.90 -21.67
N HIS A 137 4.43 -13.96 -22.96
CA HIS A 137 5.09 -13.25 -24.07
C HIS A 137 4.38 -11.96 -24.49
N TYR A 138 3.26 -11.62 -23.84
CA TYR A 138 2.52 -10.37 -24.10
C TYR A 138 3.24 -9.17 -23.48
N TYR A 139 3.11 -8.03 -24.12
CA TYR A 139 3.61 -6.76 -23.60
C TYR A 139 2.53 -6.03 -22.80
N PRO A 140 2.89 -5.14 -21.85
CA PRO A 140 1.92 -4.43 -21.01
C PRO A 140 0.80 -3.72 -21.77
N HIS A 141 1.07 -3.16 -22.96
CA HIS A 141 0.06 -2.51 -23.79
C HIS A 141 -0.98 -3.46 -24.39
N GLN A 142 -0.72 -4.76 -24.40
CA GLN A 142 -1.63 -5.81 -24.87
C GLN A 142 -2.51 -6.38 -23.73
N LEU A 143 -2.28 -5.94 -22.50
CA LEU A 143 -2.97 -6.42 -21.32
C LEU A 143 -4.10 -5.46 -20.90
N SER A 144 -5.17 -6.00 -20.31
CA SER A 144 -6.19 -5.18 -19.63
C SER A 144 -5.61 -4.47 -18.41
N GLY A 145 -6.31 -3.45 -17.87
CA GLY A 145 -5.91 -2.76 -16.63
C GLY A 145 -5.71 -3.72 -15.46
N GLY A 146 -6.66 -4.64 -15.25
CA GLY A 146 -6.57 -5.66 -14.21
C GLY A 146 -5.38 -6.62 -14.41
N MET A 147 -5.10 -7.02 -15.65
CA MET A 147 -3.93 -7.87 -15.94
C MET A 147 -2.61 -7.14 -15.66
N ARG A 148 -2.51 -5.84 -15.96
CA ARG A 148 -1.33 -5.05 -15.61
C ARG A 148 -1.13 -4.93 -14.11
N LYS A 149 -2.21 -4.77 -13.33
CA LYS A 149 -2.14 -4.78 -11.86
C LYS A 149 -1.62 -6.12 -11.32
N ARG A 150 -2.11 -7.23 -11.84
CA ARG A 150 -1.63 -8.58 -11.49
C ARG A 150 -0.16 -8.77 -11.86
N LEU A 151 0.27 -8.24 -13.00
CA LEU A 151 1.68 -8.23 -13.42
C LEU A 151 2.54 -7.43 -12.44
N ALA A 152 2.12 -6.23 -12.03
CA ALA A 152 2.83 -5.40 -11.06
C ALA A 152 2.94 -6.07 -9.68
N LEU A 153 1.89 -6.77 -9.25
CA LEU A 153 1.93 -7.59 -8.03
C LEU A 153 2.96 -8.72 -8.14
N ALA A 154 2.93 -9.51 -9.22
CA ALA A 154 3.89 -10.59 -9.43
C ALA A 154 5.34 -10.07 -9.48
N GLN A 155 5.59 -8.95 -10.18
CA GLN A 155 6.89 -8.30 -10.26
C GLN A 155 7.44 -7.88 -8.90
N THR A 156 6.56 -7.44 -7.99
CA THR A 156 6.96 -7.02 -6.65
C THR A 156 7.14 -8.21 -5.71
N LEU A 157 6.17 -9.14 -5.70
CA LEU A 157 6.11 -10.23 -4.75
C LEU A 157 7.14 -11.34 -5.00
N ILE A 158 7.60 -11.52 -6.24
CA ILE A 158 8.67 -12.50 -6.58
C ILE A 158 9.98 -12.24 -5.80
N ASN A 159 10.19 -11.00 -5.35
CA ASN A 159 11.37 -10.62 -4.57
C ASN A 159 11.23 -10.92 -3.07
N GLU A 160 10.11 -11.50 -2.64
CA GLU A 160 9.82 -11.88 -1.25
C GLU A 160 10.14 -10.74 -0.25
N PRO A 161 9.58 -9.53 -0.44
CA PRO A 161 9.90 -8.40 0.41
C PRO A 161 9.43 -8.64 1.84
N ARG A 162 10.21 -8.23 2.84
CA ARG A 162 9.81 -8.28 4.26
C ARG A 162 8.76 -7.22 4.61
N ILE A 163 8.73 -6.12 3.84
CA ILE A 163 7.73 -5.06 3.95
C ILE A 163 7.12 -4.86 2.57
N LEU A 164 5.80 -4.82 2.51
CA LEU A 164 5.04 -4.56 1.31
C LEU A 164 4.24 -3.27 1.46
N LEU A 165 4.56 -2.28 0.64
CA LEU A 165 3.85 -1.01 0.55
C LEU A 165 2.94 -1.04 -0.67
N MET A 166 1.66 -0.74 -0.48
CA MET A 166 0.67 -0.80 -1.55
C MET A 166 -0.14 0.48 -1.60
N ASP A 167 -0.09 1.18 -2.74
CA ASP A 167 -0.78 2.45 -2.95
C ASP A 167 -1.98 2.24 -3.87
N GLU A 168 -3.16 2.13 -3.30
CA GLU A 168 -4.45 1.91 -3.99
C GLU A 168 -4.37 0.82 -5.09
N PRO A 169 -3.88 -0.39 -4.77
CA PRO A 169 -3.53 -1.38 -5.80
C PRO A 169 -4.73 -1.90 -6.59
N PHE A 170 -5.93 -1.78 -6.05
CA PHE A 170 -7.15 -2.33 -6.63
C PHE A 170 -8.11 -1.27 -7.19
N SER A 171 -7.78 0.02 -7.12
CA SER A 171 -8.66 1.14 -7.51
C SER A 171 -9.13 1.12 -8.97
N ALA A 172 -8.40 0.46 -9.88
CA ALA A 172 -8.74 0.36 -11.30
C ALA A 172 -9.46 -0.95 -11.69
N LEU A 173 -9.83 -1.79 -10.70
CA LEU A 173 -10.49 -3.07 -10.93
C LEU A 173 -12.01 -2.95 -10.78
N ASP A 174 -12.75 -3.73 -11.57
CA ASP A 174 -14.17 -3.97 -11.33
C ASP A 174 -14.39 -4.75 -10.03
N VAL A 175 -15.60 -4.67 -9.47
CA VAL A 175 -15.93 -5.21 -8.14
C VAL A 175 -15.63 -6.73 -8.02
N GLN A 176 -15.92 -7.50 -9.07
CA GLN A 176 -15.74 -8.97 -9.04
C GLN A 176 -14.27 -9.34 -9.11
N THR A 177 -13.53 -8.75 -10.04
CA THR A 177 -12.08 -8.95 -10.18
C THR A 177 -11.34 -8.48 -8.92
N ARG A 178 -11.79 -7.38 -8.31
CA ARG A 178 -11.22 -6.84 -7.08
C ARG A 178 -11.32 -7.86 -5.94
N ALA A 179 -12.52 -8.40 -5.66
CA ALA A 179 -12.71 -9.38 -4.60
C ALA A 179 -11.87 -10.65 -4.77
N LEU A 180 -11.68 -11.10 -6.01
CA LEU A 180 -10.78 -12.23 -6.32
C LEU A 180 -9.32 -11.88 -6.00
N MET A 181 -8.87 -10.69 -6.42
CA MET A 181 -7.49 -10.25 -6.20
C MET A 181 -7.18 -9.98 -4.72
N GLU A 182 -8.15 -9.48 -3.96
CA GLU A 182 -8.05 -9.29 -2.53
C GLU A 182 -7.90 -10.61 -1.77
N ASN A 183 -8.67 -11.65 -2.14
CA ASN A 183 -8.53 -12.99 -1.59
C ASN A 183 -7.16 -13.59 -1.91
N GLU A 184 -6.70 -13.46 -3.17
CA GLU A 184 -5.38 -13.91 -3.60
C GLU A 184 -4.24 -13.21 -2.84
N LEU A 185 -4.37 -11.88 -2.64
CA LEU A 185 -3.43 -11.13 -1.81
C LEU A 185 -3.38 -11.66 -0.37
N LEU A 186 -4.52 -11.99 0.23
CA LEU A 186 -4.58 -12.55 1.57
C LEU A 186 -3.90 -13.91 1.67
N GLU A 187 -4.05 -14.78 0.66
CA GLU A 187 -3.38 -16.08 0.59
C GLU A 187 -1.85 -15.93 0.48
N ILE A 188 -1.39 -15.07 -0.43
CA ILE A 188 0.04 -14.77 -0.62
C ILE A 188 0.63 -14.16 0.67
N TRP A 189 -0.07 -13.21 1.28
CA TRP A 189 0.37 -12.58 2.53
C TRP A 189 0.42 -13.59 3.70
N ALA A 190 -0.58 -14.46 3.83
CA ALA A 190 -0.61 -15.50 4.87
C ALA A 190 0.60 -16.44 4.78
N ALA A 191 1.08 -16.74 3.56
CA ALA A 191 2.27 -17.55 3.32
C ALA A 191 3.58 -16.79 3.61
N SER A 192 3.69 -15.52 3.19
CA SER A 192 4.92 -14.72 3.31
C SER A 192 5.12 -14.10 4.68
N ARG A 193 4.02 -13.77 5.40
CA ARG A 193 4.04 -13.01 6.66
C ARG A 193 4.78 -11.67 6.55
N ALA A 194 4.81 -11.07 5.38
CA ALA A 194 5.36 -9.73 5.19
C ALA A 194 4.57 -8.71 6.02
N SER A 195 5.25 -7.67 6.52
CA SER A 195 4.57 -6.53 7.12
C SER A 195 4.00 -5.65 6.02
N VAL A 196 2.72 -5.31 6.08
CA VAL A 196 2.03 -4.58 4.99
C VAL A 196 1.60 -3.20 5.47
N VAL A 197 1.84 -2.17 4.65
CA VAL A 197 1.15 -0.88 4.72
C VAL A 197 0.35 -0.71 3.44
N PHE A 198 -0.96 -0.78 3.59
CA PHE A 198 -1.93 -0.76 2.50
C PHE A 198 -2.71 0.56 2.52
N VAL A 199 -2.50 1.37 1.51
CA VAL A 199 -3.22 2.64 1.35
C VAL A 199 -4.42 2.43 0.44
N THR A 200 -5.58 2.82 0.91
CA THR A 200 -6.81 2.81 0.12
C THR A 200 -7.75 3.95 0.54
N HIS A 201 -8.67 4.31 -0.33
CA HIS A 201 -9.81 5.16 -0.02
C HIS A 201 -11.11 4.35 0.19
N ASP A 202 -11.04 3.04 -0.03
CA ASP A 202 -12.16 2.10 0.17
C ASP A 202 -12.08 1.50 1.57
N LEU A 203 -13.09 1.79 2.39
CA LEU A 203 -13.14 1.35 3.77
C LEU A 203 -13.44 -0.15 3.90
N GLU A 204 -14.18 -0.71 2.93
CA GLU A 204 -14.46 -2.14 2.90
C GLU A 204 -13.17 -2.93 2.64
N GLU A 205 -12.32 -2.48 1.69
CA GLU A 205 -11.00 -3.07 1.46
C GLU A 205 -10.15 -3.04 2.74
N ALA A 206 -10.09 -1.87 3.40
CA ALA A 206 -9.30 -1.70 4.60
C ALA A 206 -9.69 -2.67 5.71
N ILE A 207 -11.00 -2.83 5.98
CA ILE A 207 -11.52 -3.72 7.02
C ILE A 207 -11.38 -5.20 6.62
N ALA A 208 -11.64 -5.54 5.34
CA ALA A 208 -11.57 -6.93 4.88
C ALA A 208 -10.14 -7.48 4.95
N LEU A 209 -9.13 -6.65 4.62
CA LEU A 209 -7.75 -7.10 4.47
C LEU A 209 -6.90 -6.93 5.74
N ALA A 210 -7.07 -5.83 6.48
CA ALA A 210 -6.12 -5.43 7.51
C ALA A 210 -6.37 -6.07 8.88
N ASP A 211 -5.31 -6.13 9.70
CA ASP A 211 -5.40 -6.41 11.13
C ASP A 211 -5.66 -5.13 11.93
N ARG A 212 -5.33 -3.97 11.31
CA ARG A 212 -5.50 -2.64 11.89
C ARG A 212 -5.73 -1.60 10.81
N VAL A 213 -6.67 -0.67 11.07
CA VAL A 213 -6.95 0.48 10.21
C VAL A 213 -6.51 1.75 10.93
N VAL A 214 -5.73 2.57 10.22
CA VAL A 214 -5.27 3.90 10.67
C VAL A 214 -6.00 4.95 9.84
N VAL A 215 -6.70 5.86 10.49
CA VAL A 215 -7.39 6.99 9.85
C VAL A 215 -6.48 8.22 9.89
N ILE A 216 -6.23 8.83 8.73
CA ILE A 216 -5.44 10.06 8.59
C ILE A 216 -6.37 11.25 8.33
N THR A 217 -6.09 12.39 8.98
CA THR A 217 -6.84 13.66 8.83
C THR A 217 -6.70 14.24 7.42
N ALA A 218 -7.65 15.11 7.04
CA ALA A 218 -7.51 15.97 5.87
C ALA A 218 -6.25 16.85 5.99
N GLY A 219 -5.46 16.95 4.92
CA GLY A 219 -4.13 17.59 4.91
C GLY A 219 -3.98 18.91 5.66
N PRO A 220 -2.85 19.11 6.38
CA PRO A 220 -1.72 18.18 6.50
C PRO A 220 -2.10 16.94 7.30
N GLY A 221 -1.74 15.77 6.76
CA GLY A 221 -2.11 14.49 7.36
C GLY A 221 -1.41 14.23 8.68
N THR A 222 -2.19 13.83 9.68
CA THR A 222 -1.72 13.23 10.93
C THR A 222 -2.62 12.06 11.29
N VAL A 223 -2.22 11.17 12.20
CA VAL A 223 -3.09 10.07 12.65
C VAL A 223 -4.23 10.65 13.49
N LYS A 224 -5.48 10.40 13.06
CA LYS A 224 -6.69 10.76 13.80
C LYS A 224 -7.08 9.68 14.79
N SER A 225 -7.17 8.46 14.31
CA SER A 225 -7.60 7.29 15.09
C SER A 225 -7.02 6.00 14.54
N THR A 226 -7.09 4.95 15.35
CA THR A 226 -6.58 3.62 15.00
C THR A 226 -7.55 2.57 15.51
N TYR A 227 -7.95 1.64 14.65
CA TYR A 227 -8.91 0.58 14.93
C TYR A 227 -8.26 -0.79 14.75
N ALA A 228 -8.38 -1.64 15.76
CA ALA A 228 -8.04 -3.06 15.61
C ALA A 228 -9.18 -3.77 14.86
N VAL A 229 -8.82 -4.58 13.87
CA VAL A 229 -9.78 -5.38 13.11
C VAL A 229 -9.75 -6.79 13.66
N ASP A 230 -10.65 -7.06 14.62
CA ASP A 230 -10.80 -8.31 15.37
C ASP A 230 -11.65 -9.37 14.64
N LEU A 231 -11.60 -9.35 13.30
CA LEU A 231 -12.24 -10.35 12.44
C LEU A 231 -11.34 -11.59 12.30
N PRO A 232 -11.91 -12.81 12.34
CA PRO A 232 -11.13 -14.04 12.26
C PRO A 232 -10.43 -14.20 10.91
N ARG A 233 -9.33 -14.94 10.90
CA ARG A 233 -8.62 -15.38 9.68
C ARG A 233 -8.69 -16.92 9.56
N PRO A 234 -8.69 -17.54 8.37
CA PRO A 234 -8.66 -16.88 7.06
C PRO A 234 -9.96 -16.13 6.75
N ARG A 235 -9.88 -15.06 5.96
CA ARG A 235 -11.02 -14.26 5.53
C ARG A 235 -11.37 -14.52 4.07
N ASN A 236 -12.65 -14.63 3.77
CA ASN A 236 -13.20 -14.52 2.43
C ASN A 236 -13.76 -13.12 2.27
N VAL A 237 -13.17 -12.32 1.40
CA VAL A 237 -13.52 -10.90 1.23
C VAL A 237 -14.97 -10.71 0.81
N ALA A 238 -15.51 -11.60 -0.02
CA ALA A 238 -16.91 -11.52 -0.47
C ALA A 238 -17.92 -11.79 0.66
N GLU A 239 -17.55 -12.63 1.64
CA GLU A 239 -18.45 -13.08 2.72
C GLU A 239 -18.28 -12.28 4.01
N ILE A 240 -17.05 -11.83 4.32
CA ILE A 240 -16.73 -11.15 5.57
C ILE A 240 -17.56 -9.88 5.78
N ARG A 241 -17.98 -9.22 4.68
CA ARG A 241 -18.76 -7.99 4.67
C ARG A 241 -20.14 -8.14 5.33
N PHE A 242 -20.67 -9.35 5.37
CA PHE A 242 -21.99 -9.65 5.97
C PHE A 242 -21.90 -9.97 7.47
N GLN A 243 -20.72 -10.01 8.05
CA GLN A 243 -20.56 -10.25 9.48
C GLN A 243 -20.96 -9.00 10.27
N PRO A 244 -21.75 -9.15 11.38
CA PRO A 244 -22.16 -8.00 12.19
C PRO A 244 -20.98 -7.15 12.68
N ARG A 245 -19.86 -7.78 13.05
CA ARG A 245 -18.67 -7.07 13.52
C ARG A 245 -18.02 -6.25 12.42
N PHE A 246 -18.07 -6.70 11.16
CA PHE A 246 -17.59 -5.93 10.00
C PHE A 246 -18.40 -4.63 9.85
N VAL A 247 -19.73 -4.73 9.93
CA VAL A 247 -20.64 -3.58 9.81
C VAL A 247 -20.38 -2.58 10.94
N GLN A 248 -20.22 -3.06 12.18
CA GLN A 248 -19.88 -2.19 13.32
C GLN A 248 -18.57 -1.44 13.10
N LEU A 249 -17.50 -2.14 12.69
CA LEU A 249 -16.21 -1.52 12.39
C LEU A 249 -16.34 -0.48 11.27
N TYR A 250 -17.11 -0.79 10.23
CA TYR A 250 -17.37 0.14 9.15
C TYR A 250 -18.03 1.43 9.65
N GLU A 251 -19.08 1.32 10.47
CA GLU A 251 -19.76 2.47 11.06
C GLU A 251 -18.86 3.29 11.98
N GLU A 252 -18.08 2.63 12.86
CA GLU A 252 -17.13 3.27 13.77
C GLU A 252 -16.08 4.09 12.98
N ILE A 253 -15.44 3.48 11.98
CA ILE A 253 -14.39 4.13 11.20
C ILE A 253 -14.97 5.20 10.27
N TRP A 254 -16.14 4.95 9.66
CA TRP A 254 -16.83 5.92 8.83
C TRP A 254 -17.19 7.19 9.60
N ASN A 255 -17.64 7.07 10.84
CA ASN A 255 -17.94 8.22 11.68
C ASN A 255 -16.75 9.15 11.89
N ASP A 256 -15.53 8.60 12.02
CA ASP A 256 -14.31 9.40 12.10
C ASP A 256 -13.88 9.95 10.73
N LEU A 257 -14.08 9.17 9.66
CA LEU A 257 -13.61 9.52 8.33
C LEU A 257 -14.48 10.58 7.65
N LYS A 258 -15.80 10.55 7.85
CA LYS A 258 -16.77 11.43 7.15
C LYS A 258 -16.47 12.91 7.33
N ASP A 259 -16.07 13.33 8.55
CA ASP A 259 -15.75 14.72 8.84
C ASP A 259 -14.49 15.17 8.07
N GLU A 260 -13.48 14.30 7.97
CA GLU A 260 -12.25 14.56 7.21
C GLU A 260 -12.54 14.64 5.70
N VAL A 261 -13.45 13.80 5.19
CA VAL A 261 -13.89 13.86 3.79
C VAL A 261 -14.60 15.19 3.50
N LEU A 262 -15.50 15.64 4.39
CA LEU A 262 -16.17 16.94 4.25
C LEU A 262 -15.17 18.11 4.25
N VAL A 263 -14.23 18.14 5.20
CA VAL A 263 -13.18 19.15 5.26
C VAL A 263 -12.34 19.16 3.97
N SER A 264 -11.96 18.01 3.46
CA SER A 264 -11.20 17.90 2.21
C SER A 264 -12.00 18.40 1.01
N TYR A 265 -13.28 18.08 0.95
CA TYR A 265 -14.18 18.51 -0.13
C TYR A 265 -14.38 20.03 -0.14
N GLU A 266 -14.61 20.65 1.01
CA GLU A 266 -14.74 22.11 1.12
C GLU A 266 -13.46 22.85 0.70
N ARG A 267 -12.31 22.35 1.12
CA ARG A 267 -11.01 22.91 0.70
C ARG A 267 -10.78 22.80 -0.81
N SER A 268 -11.23 21.70 -1.44
CA SER A 268 -11.12 21.53 -2.89
C SER A 268 -12.01 22.54 -3.65
N LYS A 269 -13.21 22.81 -3.18
CA LYS A 269 -14.10 23.84 -3.75
C LYS A 269 -13.48 25.24 -3.68
N GLN A 270 -12.89 25.59 -2.54
CA GLN A 270 -12.24 26.89 -2.36
C GLN A 270 -11.05 27.09 -3.32
N ARG A 271 -10.26 26.04 -3.57
CA ARG A 271 -9.14 26.11 -4.52
C ARG A 271 -9.59 26.34 -5.97
N VAL A 272 -10.66 25.71 -6.40
CA VAL A 272 -11.24 25.90 -7.75
C VAL A 272 -11.82 27.31 -7.91
N ALA A 273 -12.41 27.88 -6.86
CA ALA A 273 -12.97 29.23 -6.87
C ALA A 273 -11.89 30.35 -6.95
N VAL A 274 -10.66 30.09 -6.52
CA VAL A 274 -9.54 31.06 -6.50
C VAL A 274 -8.69 31.00 -7.78
N ASN A 275 -8.75 29.93 -8.56
CA ASN A 275 -8.09 29.76 -9.87
C ASN A 275 -9.14 29.32 -10.92
N PRO A 276 -9.91 30.28 -11.51
CA PRO A 276 -10.87 29.98 -12.58
C PRO A 276 -10.19 29.57 -13.89
#